data_4987bfa953e78ed695a373b97e34300f
#
_entry.id   4987bfa953e78ed695a373b97e34300f
#
_cell.length_a   1.000
_cell.length_b   1.000
_cell.length_c   1.000
_cell.angle_alpha   90.00
_cell.angle_beta   90.00
_cell.angle_gamma   90.00
#
_symmetry.space_group_name_H-M   'P 1'
#
loop_
_entity.id
_entity.type
_entity.pdbx_description
1 polymer ?
#
loop_
_entity_poly.entity_id
_entity_poly.type
_entity_poly.pdbx_seq_one_letter_code
_entity_poly.pdbx_strand_id
1 'polypeptide(L)'
;MKCLIAYDISDPKRLRRVAKTLERYGIRIEKSVFTCDLAPAKITKLCGELYKSSKREDTILLFQLPSDVHCIPIRGMLETYEAEACYI
;
A
#
# COMPACT_ATOMS: atom_id res chain seq x y z
N MET A 1 -5.04 -12.65 1.40
CA MET A 1 -3.69 -12.54 0.85
C MET A 1 -3.05 -11.24 1.30
N LYS A 2 -1.93 -11.34 1.95
CA LYS A 2 -1.19 -10.17 2.44
C LYS A 2 -0.33 -9.57 1.35
N CYS A 3 -0.36 -8.24 1.24
CA CYS A 3 0.38 -7.51 0.23
C CYS A 3 1.03 -6.27 0.82
N LEU A 4 2.13 -5.87 0.20
CA LEU A 4 2.76 -4.59 0.43
C LEU A 4 2.74 -3.84 -0.89
N ILE A 5 2.33 -2.57 -0.85
CA ILE A 5 2.29 -1.73 -2.04
C ILE A 5 3.18 -0.53 -1.81
N ALA A 6 4.14 -0.36 -2.71
CA ALA A 6 5.06 0.76 -2.70
C ALA A 6 4.87 1.57 -3.99
N TYR A 7 4.93 2.87 -3.89
CA TYR A 7 4.75 3.72 -5.08
C TYR A 7 5.68 4.92 -5.04
N ASP A 8 5.97 5.42 -6.25
CA ASP A 8 6.78 6.61 -6.45
C ASP A 8 6.09 7.44 -7.54
N ILE A 9 5.44 8.52 -7.13
CA ILE A 9 4.63 9.37 -8.01
C ILE A 9 5.00 10.82 -7.75
N SER A 10 5.51 11.51 -8.76
CA SER A 10 5.96 12.89 -8.64
C SER A 10 4.81 13.90 -8.69
N ASP A 11 3.75 13.60 -9.44
CA ASP A 11 2.62 14.52 -9.58
C ASP A 11 1.78 14.54 -8.30
N PRO A 12 1.61 15.70 -7.64
CA PRO A 12 0.88 15.77 -6.36
C PRO A 12 -0.57 15.32 -6.45
N LYS A 13 -1.25 15.58 -7.56
CA LYS A 13 -2.66 15.19 -7.70
C LYS A 13 -2.81 13.69 -7.83
N ARG A 14 -1.97 13.06 -8.66
CA ARG A 14 -1.99 11.61 -8.80
C ARG A 14 -1.53 10.93 -7.52
N LEU A 15 -0.52 11.48 -6.85
CA LEU A 15 -0.05 10.97 -5.56
C LEU A 15 -1.19 10.89 -4.55
N ARG A 16 -1.95 11.96 -4.40
CA ARG A 16 -3.09 11.99 -3.49
C ARG A 16 -4.19 11.01 -3.89
N ARG A 17 -4.45 10.90 -5.19
CA ARG A 17 -5.48 9.98 -5.71
C ARG A 17 -5.12 8.52 -5.42
N VAL A 18 -3.88 8.15 -5.65
CA VAL A 18 -3.40 6.80 -5.37
C VAL A 18 -3.44 6.52 -3.88
N ALA A 19 -2.98 7.45 -3.04
CA ALA A 19 -3.02 7.29 -1.59
C ALA A 19 -4.46 7.12 -1.09
N LYS A 20 -5.41 7.93 -1.58
CA LYS A 20 -6.82 7.80 -1.19
C LYS A 20 -7.42 6.47 -1.60
N THR A 21 -7.06 5.97 -2.76
CA THR A 21 -7.49 4.64 -3.19
C THR A 21 -6.98 3.58 -2.24
N LEU A 22 -5.69 3.63 -1.91
CA LEU A 22 -5.06 2.67 -1.01
C LEU A 22 -5.64 2.72 0.41
N GLU A 23 -6.01 3.91 0.89
CA GLU A 23 -6.62 4.06 2.21
C GLU A 23 -7.92 3.28 2.36
N ARG A 24 -8.63 3.02 1.27
CA ARG A 24 -9.86 2.22 1.31
C ARG A 24 -9.58 0.73 1.40
N TYR A 25 -8.37 0.29 1.12
CA TYR A 25 -8.03 -1.13 1.04
C TYR A 25 -7.04 -1.59 2.11
N GLY A 26 -6.26 -0.68 2.67
CA GLY A 26 -5.20 -1.07 3.59
C GLY A 26 -4.78 0.03 4.52
N ILE A 27 -3.62 -0.16 5.12
CA ILE A 27 -3.07 0.71 6.15
C ILE A 27 -1.74 1.28 5.66
N ARG A 28 -1.59 2.59 5.77
CA ARG A 28 -0.34 3.26 5.45
C ARG A 28 0.66 3.04 6.58
N ILE A 29 1.84 2.52 6.24
CA ILE A 29 2.93 2.31 7.22
C ILE A 29 4.10 3.26 6.99
N GLU A 30 4.18 3.88 5.82
CA GLU A 30 5.15 4.90 5.49
C GLU A 30 4.56 5.78 4.38
N LYS A 31 5.22 6.89 4.06
CA LYS A 31 4.70 7.89 3.10
C LYS A 31 4.22 7.28 1.80
N SER A 32 4.96 6.32 1.27
CA SER A 32 4.66 5.70 -0.01
C SER A 32 4.53 4.19 0.09
N VAL A 33 4.17 3.68 1.26
CA VAL A 33 4.05 2.24 1.50
C VAL A 33 2.77 1.95 2.26
N PHE A 34 1.97 1.05 1.69
CA PHE A 34 0.75 0.53 2.32
C PHE A 34 0.85 -0.98 2.47
N THR A 35 0.16 -1.51 3.46
CA THR A 35 -0.08 -2.95 3.57
C THR A 35 -1.56 -3.22 3.48
N CYS A 36 -1.91 -4.37 2.93
CA CYS A 36 -3.31 -4.80 2.89
C CYS A 36 -3.40 -6.32 3.00
N ASP A 37 -4.55 -6.78 3.48
CA ASP A 37 -4.86 -8.20 3.55
C ASP A 37 -6.24 -8.39 2.90
N LEU A 38 -6.25 -8.87 1.67
CA LEU A 38 -7.45 -8.87 0.83
C LEU A 38 -7.60 -10.21 0.13
N ALA A 39 -8.85 -10.56 -0.16
CA ALA A 39 -9.14 -11.68 -1.05
C ALA A 39 -8.60 -11.39 -2.45
N PRO A 40 -8.22 -12.42 -3.23
CA PRO A 40 -7.65 -12.20 -4.57
C PRO A 40 -8.51 -11.34 -5.49
N ALA A 41 -9.82 -11.47 -5.44
CA ALA A 41 -10.72 -10.65 -6.25
C ALA A 41 -10.62 -9.17 -5.90
N LYS A 42 -10.44 -8.85 -4.63
CA LYS A 42 -10.26 -7.47 -4.16
C LYS A 42 -8.92 -6.91 -4.60
N ILE A 43 -7.88 -7.73 -4.61
CA ILE A 43 -6.56 -7.32 -5.08
C ILE A 43 -6.62 -6.97 -6.57
N THR A 44 -7.29 -7.80 -7.37
CA THR A 44 -7.47 -7.52 -8.79
C THR A 44 -8.17 -6.20 -9.00
N LYS A 45 -9.23 -5.93 -8.22
CA LYS A 45 -9.97 -4.68 -8.29
C LYS A 45 -9.08 -3.50 -7.91
N LEU A 46 -8.32 -3.63 -6.83
CA LEU A 46 -7.38 -2.60 -6.38
C LEU A 46 -6.34 -2.29 -7.45
N CYS A 47 -5.74 -3.32 -8.04
CA CYS A 47 -4.76 -3.14 -9.11
C CYS A 47 -5.34 -2.38 -10.29
N GLY A 48 -6.58 -2.70 -10.68
CA GLY A 48 -7.27 -1.98 -11.74
C GLY A 48 -7.50 -0.50 -11.43
N GLU A 49 -7.91 -0.20 -10.21
CA GLU A 49 -8.09 1.19 -9.77
C GLU A 49 -6.78 1.97 -9.74
N LEU A 50 -5.72 1.36 -9.24
CA LEU A 50 -4.40 1.98 -9.21
C LEU A 50 -3.86 2.23 -10.61
N TYR A 51 -4.05 1.28 -11.50
CA TYR A 51 -3.63 1.43 -12.89
C TYR A 51 -4.31 2.62 -13.56
N LYS A 52 -5.63 2.76 -13.35
CA LYS A 52 -6.40 3.88 -13.91
C LYS A 52 -6.03 5.22 -13.31
N SER A 53 -5.59 5.24 -12.05
CA SER A 53 -5.26 6.47 -11.33
C SER A 53 -3.84 6.94 -11.58
N SER A 54 -3.03 6.14 -12.25
CA SER A 54 -1.62 6.43 -12.49
C SER A 54 -1.34 6.63 -13.97
N LYS A 55 -0.12 7.08 -14.26
CA LYS A 55 0.36 7.28 -15.61
C LYS A 55 1.69 6.55 -15.81
N ARG A 56 2.12 6.52 -17.07
CA ARG A 56 3.30 5.76 -17.48
C ARG A 56 4.58 6.11 -16.71
N GLU A 57 4.76 7.36 -16.33
CA GLU A 57 5.92 7.80 -15.56
C GLU A 57 5.87 7.43 -14.08
N ASP A 58 4.72 6.96 -13.59
CA ASP A 58 4.55 6.57 -12.20
C ASP A 58 5.01 5.13 -11.98
N THR A 59 5.50 4.85 -10.77
CA THR A 59 5.85 3.50 -10.35
C THR A 59 4.92 3.06 -9.23
N ILE A 60 4.27 1.92 -9.39
CA ILE A 60 3.47 1.29 -8.35
C ILE A 60 3.80 -0.20 -8.36
N LEU A 61 4.26 -0.71 -7.23
CA LEU A 61 4.67 -2.11 -7.09
C LEU A 61 3.86 -2.78 -5.99
N LEU A 62 3.41 -3.98 -6.28
CA LEU A 62 2.71 -4.81 -5.30
C LEU A 62 3.54 -6.06 -5.03
N PHE A 63 3.82 -6.31 -3.75
CA PHE A 63 4.51 -7.51 -3.31
C PHE A 63 3.54 -8.38 -2.54
N GLN A 64 3.40 -9.62 -2.97
CA GLN A 64 2.63 -10.60 -2.23
C GLN A 64 3.52 -11.17 -1.13
N LEU A 65 2.99 -11.21 0.10
CA LEU A 65 3.78 -11.58 1.28
C LEU A 65 3.27 -12.89 1.88
N PRO A 66 4.19 -13.68 2.49
CA PRO A 66 3.78 -14.82 3.31
C PRO A 66 2.94 -14.36 4.51
N SER A 67 2.09 -15.26 5.03
CA SER A 67 1.16 -14.91 6.12
C SER A 67 1.87 -14.61 7.45
N ASP A 68 3.11 -15.04 7.60
CA ASP A 68 3.89 -14.87 8.83
C ASP A 68 4.90 -13.72 8.78
N VAL A 69 4.78 -12.85 7.78
CA VAL A 69 5.67 -11.68 7.67
C VAL A 69 5.27 -10.63 8.71
N HIS A 70 6.27 -10.09 9.38
CA HIS A 70 6.12 -9.03 10.37
C HIS A 70 6.93 -7.82 9.96
N CYS A 71 6.40 -6.65 10.25
CA CYS A 71 7.15 -5.41 10.17
C CYS A 71 7.76 -5.13 11.55
N ILE A 72 9.07 -5.00 11.61
CA ILE A 72 9.77 -4.63 12.85
C ILE A 72 10.25 -3.20 12.67
N PRO A 73 9.57 -2.20 13.24
CA PRO A 73 9.97 -0.81 13.06
C PRO A 73 11.24 -0.52 13.85
N ILE A 74 12.29 -0.16 13.16
CA ILE A 74 13.52 0.30 13.79
C ILE A 74 13.41 1.80 14.08
N ARG A 75 12.79 2.54 13.14
CA ARG A 75 12.54 3.97 13.26
C ARG A 75 11.58 4.41 12.13
N GLY A 76 10.77 5.43 12.39
CA GLY A 76 10.06 6.14 11.33
C GLY A 76 8.71 5.58 10.92
N MET A 77 8.16 4.62 11.63
CA MET A 77 6.80 4.16 11.36
C MET A 77 5.80 5.25 11.72
N LEU A 78 4.74 5.37 10.92
CA LEU A 78 3.69 6.37 11.17
C LEU A 78 3.00 6.10 12.50
N GLU A 79 2.64 7.18 13.22
CA GLU A 79 2.04 7.10 14.54
C GLU A 79 0.70 6.38 14.56
N THR A 80 -0.05 6.45 13.46
CA THR A 80 -1.34 5.79 13.32
C THR A 80 -1.23 4.27 13.22
N TYR A 81 -0.02 3.75 13.07
CA TYR A 81 0.23 2.33 12.93
C TYR A 81 0.62 1.75 14.27
N GLU A 82 -0.30 1.01 14.89
CA GLU A 82 -0.12 0.46 16.22
C GLU A 82 0.77 -0.79 16.22
N ALA A 83 1.29 -1.17 17.40
CA ALA A 83 2.20 -2.29 17.54
C ALA A 83 1.65 -3.60 17.00
N GLU A 84 0.38 -3.92 17.28
CA GLU A 84 -0.25 -5.13 16.76
C GLU A 84 -0.48 -5.08 15.25
N ALA A 85 -0.50 -3.90 14.66
CA ALA A 85 -0.62 -3.72 13.21
C ALA A 85 0.72 -3.87 12.49
N CYS A 86 1.81 -4.06 13.22
CA CYS A 86 3.11 -4.35 12.62
C CYS A 86 3.15 -5.72 11.93
N TYR A 87 2.17 -6.56 12.17
CA TYR A 87 2.04 -7.83 11.44
C TYR A 87 1.47 -7.57 10.07
N ILE A 88 2.20 -7.94 9.07
CA ILE A 88 1.81 -7.71 7.68
C ILE A 88 1.06 -8.90 7.07
#